data_f85783b6542a35d73922f8843147ae70
#
_entry.id   f85783b6542a35d73922f8843147ae70
#
_cell.length_a   1.000
_cell.length_b   1.000
_cell.length_c   1.000
_cell.angle_alpha   90.00
_cell.angle_beta   90.00
_cell.angle_gamma   90.00
#
_symmetry.space_group_name_H-M   'P 1'
#
loop_
_entity.id
_entity.type
_entity.pdbx_description
1 polymer ?
#
loop_
_entity_poly.entity_id
_entity_poly.type
_entity_poly.pdbx_seq_one_letter_code
_entity_poly.pdbx_strand_id
1 'polypeptide(L)'
;MLQLTFKVAANPPPRHKITHVKQQNPDLPEDVIDFGGPIVATGENLQMGEGDTIKIELYEGGEPVDVLDRLGAIVSIPTAISFSCSNTSHHPDGEWMGKDVLLTVTIGGVSATRWLKFRDDSQTS
;
A
#
# COMPACT_ATOMS: atom_id res chain seq x y z
N MET A 1 -42.24 -8.97 -8.83
CA MET A 1 -41.46 -9.64 -9.00
C MET A 1 -40.16 -9.36 -9.41
N LEU A 2 -39.89 -8.51 -10.18
CA LEU A 2 -38.65 -8.26 -10.63
C LEU A 2 -37.74 -7.74 -9.63
N GLN A 3 -38.19 -7.19 -8.59
CA GLN A 3 -37.28 -6.61 -7.67
C GLN A 3 -36.36 -7.61 -7.02
N LEU A 4 -36.67 -8.83 -7.07
CA LEU A 4 -35.79 -9.83 -6.54
C LEU A 4 -34.43 -9.78 -7.22
N THR A 5 -34.47 -9.58 -8.51
CA THR A 5 -33.25 -9.48 -9.27
C THR A 5 -32.42 -8.28 -8.82
N PHE A 6 -33.12 -7.21 -8.51
CA PHE A 6 -32.39 -6.04 -8.08
C PHE A 6 -31.69 -6.24 -6.77
N LYS A 7 -32.26 -7.02 -5.88
CA LYS A 7 -31.57 -7.25 -4.63
C LYS A 7 -30.27 -7.92 -4.81
N VAL A 8 -30.22 -8.88 -5.69
CA VAL A 8 -28.97 -9.56 -5.95
C VAL A 8 -27.97 -8.58 -6.53
N ALA A 9 -28.43 -7.75 -7.43
CA ALA A 9 -27.53 -6.77 -8.03
C ALA A 9 -27.05 -5.74 -7.03
N ALA A 10 -27.84 -5.48 -6.01
CA ALA A 10 -27.47 -4.49 -5.02
C ALA A 10 -26.53 -5.02 -3.94
N ASN A 11 -26.11 -6.27 -4.06
CA ASN A 11 -25.27 -6.88 -3.04
C ASN A 11 -23.86 -7.10 -3.60
N PRO A 12 -23.06 -6.06 -3.73
CA PRO A 12 -21.73 -6.18 -4.31
C PRO A 12 -20.80 -6.98 -3.42
N PRO A 13 -19.73 -7.57 -3.98
CA PRO A 13 -18.76 -8.26 -3.16
C PRO A 13 -18.09 -7.31 -2.19
N PRO A 14 -17.58 -7.84 -1.07
CA PRO A 14 -16.88 -6.99 -0.10
C PRO A 14 -15.69 -6.32 -0.73
N ARG A 15 -15.46 -5.08 -0.37
CA ARG A 15 -14.30 -4.34 -0.85
C ARG A 15 -13.11 -4.59 0.04
N HIS A 16 -11.93 -4.52 -0.54
CA HIS A 16 -10.71 -4.60 0.24
C HIS A 16 -10.47 -3.29 0.99
N LYS A 17 -9.74 -3.41 2.08
CA LYS A 17 -9.53 -2.29 2.98
C LYS A 17 -8.18 -2.47 3.66
N ILE A 18 -7.42 -1.40 3.78
CA ILE A 18 -6.13 -1.41 4.47
C ILE A 18 -6.33 -0.73 5.81
N THR A 19 -6.04 -1.43 6.90
CA THR A 19 -6.24 -0.88 8.24
C THR A 19 -4.96 -0.31 8.83
N HIS A 20 -3.81 -0.90 8.51
CA HIS A 20 -2.53 -0.31 8.90
C HIS A 20 -1.42 -0.93 8.08
N VAL A 21 -0.26 -0.28 8.09
CA VAL A 21 0.93 -0.73 7.38
C VAL A 21 2.10 -0.69 8.34
N LYS A 22 2.91 -1.73 8.33
CA LYS A 22 4.05 -1.84 9.23
C LYS A 22 5.27 -2.32 8.46
N GLN A 23 6.36 -1.58 8.57
CA GLN A 23 7.66 -2.00 8.06
C GLN A 23 8.19 -3.07 8.99
N GLN A 24 8.92 -4.04 8.47
CA GLN A 24 9.48 -5.08 9.31
C GLN A 24 10.75 -4.60 10.03
N ASN A 25 10.75 -3.39 10.44
CA ASN A 25 11.82 -2.80 11.24
C ASN A 25 11.17 -2.37 12.55
N PRO A 26 11.54 -2.97 13.69
CA PRO A 26 10.85 -2.67 14.95
C PRO A 26 11.06 -1.24 15.42
N ASP A 27 12.04 -0.53 14.87
CA ASP A 27 12.28 0.87 15.26
C ASP A 27 11.33 1.84 14.56
N LEU A 28 10.56 1.39 13.58
CA LEU A 28 9.63 2.26 12.87
C LEU A 28 8.21 2.06 13.39
N PRO A 29 7.49 3.15 13.62
CA PRO A 29 6.10 3.03 14.07
C PRO A 29 5.18 2.61 12.93
N GLU A 30 3.92 2.36 13.27
CA GLU A 30 2.90 2.02 12.30
C GLU A 30 2.74 3.16 11.27
N ASP A 31 2.52 2.78 10.02
CA ASP A 31 2.34 3.69 8.89
C ASP A 31 3.58 4.50 8.53
N VAL A 32 4.76 4.04 8.97
CA VAL A 32 6.04 4.60 8.56
C VAL A 32 6.84 3.51 7.85
N ILE A 33 7.36 3.80 6.68
CA ILE A 33 8.07 2.81 5.86
C ILE A 33 9.43 3.33 5.43
N ASP A 34 10.28 2.42 4.97
CA ASP A 34 11.52 2.77 4.28
C ASP A 34 11.80 1.72 3.20
N PHE A 35 12.96 1.81 2.53
CA PHE A 35 13.34 0.85 1.51
C PHE A 35 14.11 -0.35 2.06
N GLY A 36 14.18 -0.49 3.37
CA GLY A 36 15.12 -1.42 4.00
C GLY A 36 14.61 -2.81 4.29
N GLY A 37 13.43 -3.18 3.86
CA GLY A 37 12.94 -4.52 4.15
C GLY A 37 11.48 -4.69 3.80
N PRO A 38 10.90 -5.85 4.14
CA PRO A 38 9.51 -6.11 3.83
C PRO A 38 8.56 -5.18 4.55
N ILE A 39 7.47 -4.86 3.86
CA ILE A 39 6.39 -4.03 4.38
C ILE A 39 5.14 -4.91 4.40
N VAL A 40 4.38 -4.84 5.49
CA VAL A 40 3.15 -5.62 5.63
C VAL A 40 1.97 -4.66 5.76
N ALA A 41 1.04 -4.75 4.82
CA ALA A 41 -0.22 -4.04 4.90
C ALA A 41 -1.26 -5.02 5.43
N THR A 42 -1.95 -4.64 6.49
CA THR A 42 -2.95 -5.50 7.14
C THR A 42 -4.34 -4.92 6.90
N GLY A 43 -5.30 -5.77 6.70
CA GLY A 43 -6.67 -5.31 6.47
C GLY A 43 -7.63 -6.45 6.16
N GLU A 44 -8.54 -6.20 5.22
CA GLU A 44 -9.60 -7.14 4.88
C GLU A 44 -9.70 -7.29 3.36
N ASN A 45 -9.97 -8.50 2.93
CA ASN A 45 -10.16 -8.80 1.50
C ASN A 45 -8.97 -8.42 0.64
N LEU A 46 -7.77 -8.66 1.17
CA LEU A 46 -6.53 -8.25 0.52
C LEU A 46 -5.90 -9.33 -0.37
N GLN A 47 -6.61 -10.42 -0.62
CA GLN A 47 -6.09 -11.46 -1.51
C GLN A 47 -5.97 -10.91 -2.93
N MET A 48 -4.77 -10.83 -3.44
CA MET A 48 -4.51 -10.34 -4.80
C MET A 48 -4.52 -11.48 -5.80
N GLY A 49 -4.99 -11.20 -6.99
CA GLY A 49 -4.98 -12.13 -8.08
C GLY A 49 -4.20 -11.58 -9.26
N GLU A 50 -4.27 -12.28 -10.38
CA GLU A 50 -3.58 -11.84 -11.59
C GLU A 50 -4.15 -10.50 -12.04
N GLY A 51 -3.28 -9.59 -12.38
CA GLY A 51 -3.69 -8.25 -12.83
C GLY A 51 -3.87 -7.24 -11.73
N ASP A 52 -3.85 -7.66 -10.47
CA ASP A 52 -3.95 -6.73 -9.36
C ASP A 52 -2.59 -6.09 -9.10
N THR A 53 -2.60 -4.87 -8.59
CA THR A 53 -1.36 -4.09 -8.49
C THR A 53 -1.24 -3.36 -7.16
N ILE A 54 0.02 -3.06 -6.82
CA ILE A 54 0.37 -2.21 -5.68
C ILE A 54 1.29 -1.14 -6.21
N LYS A 55 1.09 0.10 -5.79
CA LYS A 55 2.07 1.14 -6.05
C LYS A 55 2.17 2.08 -4.86
N ILE A 56 3.31 2.73 -4.76
CA ILE A 56 3.56 3.73 -3.73
C ILE A 56 3.96 5.01 -4.45
N GLU A 57 3.29 6.11 -4.14
CA GLU A 57 3.56 7.40 -4.77
C GLU A 57 4.12 8.36 -3.72
N LEU A 58 5.19 9.04 -4.07
CA LEU A 58 5.78 10.07 -3.24
C LEU A 58 5.05 11.38 -3.51
N TYR A 59 4.60 12.04 -2.46
CA TYR A 59 3.90 13.31 -2.58
C TYR A 59 4.73 14.44 -1.99
N GLU A 60 4.69 15.57 -2.66
CA GLU A 60 5.36 16.77 -2.18
C GLU A 60 4.48 17.96 -2.53
N GLY A 61 4.10 18.73 -1.51
CA GLY A 61 3.23 19.88 -1.75
C GLY A 61 1.83 19.51 -2.22
N GLY A 62 1.37 18.30 -1.88
CA GLY A 62 0.04 17.85 -2.28
C GLY A 62 -0.02 17.23 -3.67
N GLU A 63 1.12 17.07 -4.33
CA GLU A 63 1.18 16.50 -5.67
C GLU A 63 2.10 15.29 -5.73
N PRO A 64 1.76 14.26 -6.52
CA PRO A 64 2.66 13.12 -6.70
C PRO A 64 3.85 13.53 -7.54
N VAL A 65 5.06 13.27 -7.05
CA VAL A 65 6.29 13.64 -7.72
C VAL A 65 7.16 12.45 -8.12
N ASP A 66 6.86 11.27 -7.61
CA ASP A 66 7.58 10.06 -7.95
C ASP A 66 6.69 8.86 -7.69
N VAL A 67 6.97 7.73 -8.31
CA VAL A 67 6.17 6.54 -8.12
C VAL A 67 7.07 5.32 -8.10
N LEU A 68 6.74 4.38 -7.19
CA LEU A 68 7.40 3.09 -7.11
C LEU A 68 6.31 2.04 -7.36
N ASP A 69 6.32 1.45 -8.54
CA ASP A 69 5.33 0.46 -8.94
C ASP A 69 5.93 -0.91 -9.23
N ARG A 70 7.26 -1.06 -9.08
CA ARG A 70 7.93 -2.34 -9.23
C ARG A 70 8.36 -2.81 -7.85
N LEU A 71 7.57 -3.70 -7.29
CA LEU A 71 7.81 -4.23 -5.96
C LEU A 71 8.17 -5.68 -6.07
N GLY A 72 9.09 -6.13 -5.23
CA GLY A 72 9.49 -7.52 -5.22
C GLY A 72 8.74 -8.33 -4.19
N ALA A 73 8.70 -9.63 -4.40
CA ALA A 73 8.23 -10.58 -3.40
C ALA A 73 6.85 -10.28 -2.84
N ILE A 74 5.88 -9.98 -3.73
CA ILE A 74 4.52 -9.71 -3.28
C ILE A 74 3.84 -11.02 -2.91
N VAL A 75 3.37 -11.11 -1.66
CA VAL A 75 2.62 -12.27 -1.17
C VAL A 75 1.37 -11.74 -0.49
N SER A 76 0.21 -12.26 -0.84
CA SER A 76 -1.03 -11.80 -0.25
C SER A 76 -1.85 -12.96 0.31
N ILE A 77 -2.53 -12.67 1.40
CA ILE A 77 -3.58 -13.52 1.98
C ILE A 77 -4.75 -12.59 2.25
N PRO A 78 -5.93 -13.10 2.57
CA PRO A 78 -7.09 -12.20 2.73
C PRO A 78 -6.92 -11.10 3.77
N THR A 79 -6.07 -11.30 4.76
CA THR A 79 -5.91 -10.33 5.86
C THR A 79 -4.63 -9.51 5.76
N ALA A 80 -3.74 -9.78 4.83
CA ALA A 80 -2.47 -9.06 4.75
C ALA A 80 -1.81 -9.20 3.39
N ILE A 81 -1.03 -8.19 3.03
CA ILE A 81 -0.16 -8.22 1.86
C ILE A 81 1.24 -7.88 2.32
N SER A 82 2.22 -8.71 1.94
CA SER A 82 3.62 -8.44 2.21
C SER A 82 4.32 -8.15 0.89
N PHE A 83 5.12 -7.09 0.87
CA PHE A 83 5.88 -6.73 -0.31
C PHE A 83 7.16 -6.02 0.12
N SER A 84 8.11 -5.90 -0.78
CA SER A 84 9.34 -5.18 -0.48
C SER A 84 9.62 -4.13 -1.53
N CYS A 85 10.22 -3.03 -1.07
CA CYS A 85 10.69 -1.96 -1.92
C CYS A 85 12.20 -1.94 -1.84
N SER A 86 12.85 -1.64 -2.94
CA SER A 86 14.30 -1.54 -2.96
C SER A 86 14.70 -0.13 -3.34
N ASN A 87 15.68 0.40 -2.63
CA ASN A 87 16.29 1.65 -3.01
C ASN A 87 17.07 1.44 -4.31
N THR A 88 16.84 2.29 -5.28
CA THR A 88 17.57 2.25 -6.54
C THR A 88 18.09 3.63 -6.88
N SER A 89 18.88 3.72 -7.94
CA SER A 89 19.35 5.02 -8.38
C SER A 89 18.23 5.92 -8.88
N HIS A 90 17.06 5.35 -9.19
CA HIS A 90 15.91 6.13 -9.64
C HIS A 90 15.04 6.61 -8.49
N HIS A 91 15.16 5.97 -7.33
CA HIS A 91 14.34 6.28 -6.16
C HIS A 91 15.24 6.34 -4.93
N PRO A 92 16.15 7.31 -4.87
CA PRO A 92 17.03 7.41 -3.70
C PRO A 92 16.25 7.80 -2.46
N ASP A 93 16.48 7.05 -1.36
CA ASP A 93 15.71 7.25 -0.15
C ASP A 93 15.89 8.65 0.45
N GLY A 94 16.99 9.33 0.18
CA GLY A 94 17.18 10.70 0.65
C GLY A 94 16.13 11.67 0.10
N GLU A 95 15.63 11.41 -1.11
CA GLU A 95 14.59 12.27 -1.68
C GLU A 95 13.23 11.99 -1.08
N TRP A 96 13.04 10.80 -0.51
CA TRP A 96 11.77 10.38 0.05
C TRP A 96 11.69 10.66 1.55
N MET A 97 12.84 10.86 2.19
CA MET A 97 12.93 10.94 3.63
C MET A 97 12.03 12.01 4.24
N GLY A 98 11.20 11.61 5.20
CA GLY A 98 10.30 12.51 5.91
C GLY A 98 9.08 12.95 5.12
N LYS A 99 8.90 12.45 3.90
CA LYS A 99 7.79 12.89 3.06
C LYS A 99 6.60 11.96 3.12
N ASP A 100 5.45 12.45 2.68
CA ASP A 100 4.24 11.67 2.64
C ASP A 100 4.26 10.76 1.41
N VAL A 101 3.78 9.55 1.59
CA VAL A 101 3.64 8.60 0.49
C VAL A 101 2.24 8.01 0.53
N LEU A 102 1.71 7.69 -0.63
CA LEU A 102 0.38 7.10 -0.74
C LEU A 102 0.52 5.68 -1.27
N LEU A 103 0.06 4.73 -0.47
CA LEU A 103 -0.03 3.34 -0.88
C LEU A 103 -1.36 3.11 -1.57
N THR A 104 -1.34 2.53 -2.76
CA THR A 104 -2.53 2.18 -3.51
C THR A 104 -2.51 0.70 -3.84
N VAL A 105 -3.54 -0.03 -3.43
CA VAL A 105 -3.71 -1.44 -3.74
C VAL A 105 -4.95 -1.58 -4.60
N THR A 106 -4.79 -2.05 -5.82
CA THR A 106 -5.90 -2.22 -6.77
C THR A 106 -6.20 -3.70 -6.93
N ILE A 107 -7.40 -4.10 -6.56
CA ILE A 107 -7.87 -5.47 -6.65
C ILE A 107 -9.21 -5.45 -7.39
N GLY A 108 -9.28 -6.23 -8.48
CA GLY A 108 -10.51 -6.29 -9.26
C GLY A 108 -10.92 -4.95 -9.85
N GLY A 109 -9.96 -4.09 -10.16
CA GLY A 109 -10.24 -2.78 -10.72
C GLY A 109 -10.65 -1.72 -9.69
N VAL A 110 -10.67 -2.09 -8.42
CA VAL A 110 -11.04 -1.15 -7.35
C VAL A 110 -9.80 -0.84 -6.52
N SER A 111 -9.57 0.43 -6.24
CA SER A 111 -8.37 0.86 -5.50
C SER A 111 -8.72 1.22 -4.06
N ALA A 112 -7.87 0.77 -3.15
CA ALA A 112 -7.88 1.21 -1.76
C ALA A 112 -6.55 1.90 -1.49
N THR A 113 -6.60 2.98 -0.74
CA THR A 113 -5.41 3.80 -0.48
C THR A 113 -5.19 3.99 1.01
N ARG A 114 -3.93 4.29 1.35
CA ARG A 114 -3.60 4.65 2.72
C ARG A 114 -2.40 5.58 2.70
N TRP A 115 -2.50 6.69 3.43
CA TRP A 115 -1.38 7.61 3.57
C TRP A 115 -0.37 7.06 4.56
N LEU A 116 0.90 7.12 4.17
CA LEU A 116 2.02 6.68 4.98
C LEU A 116 3.03 7.81 5.04
N LYS A 117 4.04 7.65 5.90
CA LYS A 117 5.16 8.57 5.98
C LYS A 117 6.42 7.77 5.68
N PHE A 118 7.31 8.30 4.85
CA PHE A 118 8.62 7.71 4.69
C PHE A 118 9.46 8.12 5.91
N ARG A 119 10.26 7.19 6.42
CA ARG A 119 11.06 7.44 7.61
C ARG A 119 11.94 8.67 7.45
N ASP A 120 12.30 9.29 8.55
CA ASP A 120 13.33 10.31 8.55
C ASP A 120 14.33 10.02 9.66
N ASP A 121 15.43 10.74 9.65
CA ASP A 121 16.53 10.44 10.59
C ASP A 121 16.12 10.61 12.05
N SER A 122 15.17 11.46 12.32
CA SER A 122 14.74 11.68 13.69
C SER A 122 13.95 10.50 14.26
N GLN A 123 13.43 9.63 13.40
CA GLN A 123 12.64 8.48 13.84
C GLN A 123 13.49 7.24 14.06
N THR A 124 14.73 7.25 13.60
CA THR A 124 15.57 6.07 13.69
C THR A 124 16.64 6.16 14.79
N SER A 125 16.68 7.24 15.49
CA SER A 125 17.70 7.44 16.53
C SER A 125 17.37 6.77 17.86
#